data_4b5e254e42c69af65378c4f28602faf9
#
_entry.id   4b5e254e42c69af65378c4f28602faf9
#
_cell.length_a   1.000
_cell.length_b   1.000
_cell.length_c   1.000
_cell.angle_alpha   90.00
_cell.angle_beta   90.00
_cell.angle_gamma   90.00
#
_symmetry.space_group_name_H-M   'P 1'
#
loop_
_entity.id
_entity.type
_entity.pdbx_description
1 polymer ?
#
loop_
_entity_poly.entity_id
_entity_poly.type
_entity_poly.pdbx_seq_one_letter_code
_entity_poly.pdbx_strand_id
1 'polypeptide(L)'
;HKFAGCWQNKGLCMKKEEILRKLRDADDYVSGQELCEYYGVSRTAVWKAIKQLEKDGYVIEAQNNRGYRLIENDTDVIFSKTAIESYMDTVQIGRNIVFHKETGSTNIDAKALAEKGEPSGTLVVADMQTAGRGRRGHGWVAPAGKNIYMTLMLRPDCQPDKASALTLVMAIAVYEAVCEIVPKECCGIKWPNDVVVNNKKICGILTEMSAEPECIHYVVTGAG
;
A
#
# COMPACT_ATOMS: atom_id res chain seq x y z
N HIS A 1 17.64 -1.29 -19.42
CA HIS A 1 18.49 -0.10 -19.31
C HIS A 1 18.68 0.27 -17.84
N LYS A 2 19.94 0.15 -17.37
CA LYS A 2 20.39 0.49 -16.03
C LYS A 2 20.12 1.97 -15.74
N PHE A 3 19.33 2.27 -14.73
CA PHE A 3 19.39 3.55 -14.03
C PHE A 3 20.13 3.34 -12.70
N ALA A 4 21.46 3.50 -12.76
CA ALA A 4 22.29 3.73 -11.60
C ALA A 4 22.14 5.21 -11.22
N GLY A 5 21.21 5.52 -10.33
CA GLY A 5 20.99 6.83 -9.73
C GLY A 5 21.51 6.85 -8.31
N CYS A 6 22.59 7.58 -8.11
CA CYS A 6 23.30 7.90 -6.89
C CYS A 6 22.34 8.34 -5.75
N TRP A 7 22.10 7.48 -4.77
CA TRP A 7 21.44 7.85 -3.53
C TRP A 7 22.49 8.16 -2.47
N GLN A 8 22.81 9.45 -2.33
CA GLN A 8 23.64 9.92 -1.24
C GLN A 8 22.90 9.79 0.10
N ASN A 9 23.49 9.02 0.99
CA ASN A 9 23.17 8.82 2.40
C ASN A 9 22.80 10.14 3.11
N LYS A 10 21.52 10.29 3.49
CA LYS A 10 21.13 11.18 4.59
C LYS A 10 20.56 10.28 5.68
N GLY A 11 21.21 10.24 6.85
CA GLY A 11 20.89 9.58 8.10
C GLY A 11 19.45 9.05 8.28
N LEU A 12 19.04 8.05 7.50
CA LEU A 12 17.77 7.36 7.67
C LEU A 12 17.94 6.39 8.84
N CYS A 13 17.08 6.54 9.83
CA CYS A 13 16.87 5.49 10.83
C CYS A 13 16.41 4.24 10.07
N MET A 14 17.23 3.20 10.00
CA MET A 14 16.92 1.92 9.34
C MET A 14 15.58 1.40 9.83
N LYS A 15 14.63 1.22 8.91
CA LYS A 15 13.33 0.62 9.17
C LYS A 15 13.34 -0.86 8.80
N LYS A 16 12.56 -1.67 9.50
CA LYS A 16 12.45 -3.13 9.22
C LYS A 16 11.91 -3.42 7.82
N GLU A 17 11.07 -2.53 7.26
CA GLU A 17 10.50 -2.61 5.91
C GLU A 17 11.59 -2.55 4.84
N GLU A 18 12.62 -1.75 5.06
CA GLU A 18 13.76 -1.61 4.16
C GLU A 18 14.64 -2.87 4.17
N ILE A 19 14.83 -3.48 5.35
CA ILE A 19 15.50 -4.77 5.44
C ILE A 19 14.68 -5.86 4.73
N LEU A 20 13.37 -5.89 4.95
CA LEU A 20 12.50 -6.85 4.27
C LEU A 20 12.61 -6.72 2.75
N ARG A 21 12.58 -5.48 2.21
CA ARG A 21 12.82 -5.23 0.79
C ARG A 21 14.17 -5.78 0.34
N LYS A 22 15.24 -5.44 1.06
CA LYS A 22 16.61 -5.86 0.69
C LYS A 22 16.76 -7.39 0.69
N LEU A 23 16.11 -8.09 1.62
CA LEU A 23 16.12 -9.55 1.66
C LEU A 23 15.28 -10.18 0.54
N ARG A 24 14.17 -9.54 0.16
CA ARG A 24 13.31 -9.99 -0.95
C ARG A 24 13.99 -9.82 -2.31
N ASP A 25 14.65 -8.67 -2.51
CA ASP A 25 15.31 -8.34 -3.78
C ASP A 25 16.62 -9.13 -3.98
N ALA A 26 17.04 -9.92 -3.00
CA ALA A 26 18.26 -10.72 -3.04
C ALA A 26 17.97 -12.15 -3.48
N ASP A 27 18.72 -12.64 -4.47
CA ASP A 27 18.63 -14.04 -4.94
C ASP A 27 19.19 -15.06 -3.95
N ASP A 28 20.03 -14.62 -2.99
CA ASP A 28 20.71 -15.46 -2.01
C ASP A 28 20.78 -14.74 -0.64
N TYR A 29 21.57 -15.26 0.28
CA TYR A 29 21.77 -14.67 1.60
C TYR A 29 22.40 -13.28 1.53
N VAL A 30 21.85 -12.35 2.31
CA VAL A 30 22.44 -11.02 2.54
C VAL A 30 23.20 -11.04 3.86
N SER A 31 24.50 -10.70 3.82
CA SER A 31 25.31 -10.75 5.02
C SER A 31 24.92 -9.67 6.02
N GLY A 32 25.02 -9.98 7.32
CA GLY A 32 24.77 -9.00 8.36
C GLY A 32 25.72 -7.80 8.29
N GLN A 33 26.93 -7.98 7.77
CA GLN A 33 27.90 -6.91 7.55
C GLN A 33 27.43 -6.00 6.39
N GLU A 34 26.98 -6.56 5.28
CA GLU A 34 26.44 -5.80 4.16
C GLU A 34 25.25 -4.92 4.58
N LEU A 35 24.31 -5.47 5.37
CA LEU A 35 23.20 -4.71 5.93
C LEU A 35 23.66 -3.56 6.83
N CYS A 36 24.66 -3.80 7.68
CA CYS A 36 25.25 -2.77 8.54
C CYS A 36 25.86 -1.62 7.72
N GLU A 37 26.64 -1.95 6.72
CA GLU A 37 27.32 -0.98 5.84
C GLU A 37 26.32 -0.21 4.97
N TYR A 38 25.35 -0.91 4.39
CA TYR A 38 24.35 -0.30 3.52
C TYR A 38 23.48 0.74 4.27
N TYR A 39 23.04 0.40 5.50
CA TYR A 39 22.16 1.28 6.28
C TYR A 39 22.92 2.15 7.31
N GLY A 40 24.22 2.00 7.47
CA GLY A 40 25.00 2.75 8.45
C GLY A 40 24.64 2.43 9.91
N VAL A 41 24.31 1.16 10.22
CA VAL A 41 23.80 0.76 11.54
C VAL A 41 24.62 -0.38 12.16
N SER A 42 24.42 -0.61 13.47
CA SER A 42 25.10 -1.68 14.20
C SER A 42 24.51 -3.05 13.88
N ARG A 43 25.29 -4.11 14.06
CA ARG A 43 24.83 -5.51 13.96
C ARG A 43 23.67 -5.81 14.88
N THR A 44 23.63 -5.21 16.07
CA THR A 44 22.53 -5.35 17.03
C THR A 44 21.23 -4.74 16.48
N ALA A 45 21.31 -3.62 15.75
CA ALA A 45 20.14 -3.00 15.13
C ALA A 45 19.58 -3.89 14.01
N VAL A 46 20.44 -4.42 13.14
CA VAL A 46 20.03 -5.39 12.10
C VAL A 46 19.37 -6.61 12.73
N TRP A 47 20.02 -7.22 13.74
CA TRP A 47 19.48 -8.40 14.43
C TRP A 47 18.09 -8.13 15.05
N LYS A 48 17.91 -6.96 15.71
CA LYS A 48 16.60 -6.57 16.27
C LYS A 48 15.52 -6.44 15.20
N ALA A 49 15.85 -5.85 14.05
CA ALA A 49 14.91 -5.72 12.96
C ALA A 49 14.52 -7.08 12.35
N ILE A 50 15.50 -7.99 12.17
CA ILE A 50 15.25 -9.38 11.74
C ILE A 50 14.32 -10.08 12.73
N LYS A 51 14.61 -9.99 14.04
CA LYS A 51 13.76 -10.60 15.08
C LYS A 51 12.35 -10.01 15.12
N GLN A 52 12.20 -8.75 14.77
CA GLN A 52 10.87 -8.14 14.64
C GLN A 52 10.12 -8.67 13.41
N LEU A 53 10.79 -8.81 12.26
CA LEU A 53 10.20 -9.42 11.06
C LEU A 53 9.77 -10.88 11.32
N GLU A 54 10.57 -11.66 12.02
CA GLU A 54 10.19 -13.03 12.42
C GLU A 54 8.93 -13.04 13.30
N LYS A 55 8.81 -12.08 14.25
CA LYS A 55 7.60 -11.91 15.07
C LYS A 55 6.38 -11.47 14.25
N ASP A 56 6.61 -10.72 13.19
CA ASP A 56 5.56 -10.31 12.25
C ASP A 56 5.14 -11.46 11.31
N GLY A 57 5.76 -12.66 11.44
CA GLY A 57 5.41 -13.88 10.73
C GLY A 57 6.30 -14.21 9.52
N TYR A 58 7.30 -13.37 9.21
CA TYR A 58 8.22 -13.65 8.10
C TYR A 58 9.17 -14.80 8.47
N VAL A 59 9.34 -15.75 7.56
CA VAL A 59 10.31 -16.84 7.71
C VAL A 59 11.66 -16.38 7.19
N ILE A 60 12.60 -16.15 8.11
CA ILE A 60 13.95 -15.69 7.77
C ILE A 60 14.96 -16.75 8.20
N GLU A 61 15.62 -17.35 7.22
CA GLU A 61 16.71 -18.29 7.47
C GLU A 61 18.00 -17.51 7.79
N ALA A 62 18.64 -17.88 8.90
CA ALA A 62 19.94 -17.34 9.29
C ALA A 62 21.00 -18.44 9.20
N GLN A 63 22.05 -18.21 8.42
CA GLN A 63 23.17 -19.14 8.27
C GLN A 63 24.48 -18.47 8.70
N ASN A 64 25.24 -19.17 9.53
CA ASN A 64 26.55 -18.69 9.98
C ASN A 64 27.47 -18.39 8.79
N ASN A 65 28.13 -17.23 8.84
CA ASN A 65 29.05 -16.73 7.82
C ASN A 65 28.41 -16.42 6.43
N ARG A 66 27.09 -16.63 6.24
CA ARG A 66 26.38 -16.25 5.01
C ARG A 66 25.45 -15.06 5.26
N GLY A 67 24.69 -15.06 6.36
CA GLY A 67 23.76 -13.97 6.69
C GLY A 67 22.32 -14.43 6.78
N TYR A 68 21.41 -13.65 6.22
CA TYR A 68 19.95 -13.80 6.29
C TYR A 68 19.35 -13.96 4.91
N ARG A 69 18.37 -14.85 4.78
CA ARG A 69 17.58 -15.04 3.56
C ARG A 69 16.10 -15.12 3.90
N LEU A 70 15.27 -14.37 3.19
CA LEU A 70 13.82 -14.46 3.28
C LEU A 70 13.36 -15.74 2.57
N ILE A 71 12.54 -16.54 3.25
CA ILE A 71 11.88 -17.69 2.65
C ILE A 71 10.44 -17.29 2.37
N GLU A 72 10.12 -17.03 1.12
CA GLU A 72 8.76 -16.73 0.67
C GLU A 72 8.08 -18.06 0.28
N ASN A 73 6.89 -18.28 0.85
CA ASN A 73 6.00 -19.35 0.43
C ASN A 73 4.83 -18.70 -0.31
N ASP A 74 4.52 -19.14 -1.51
CA ASP A 74 3.43 -18.63 -2.35
C ASP A 74 2.04 -18.71 -1.67
N THR A 75 1.92 -19.50 -0.60
CA THR A 75 0.66 -19.71 0.12
C THR A 75 0.45 -18.79 1.30
N ASP A 76 1.50 -18.18 1.87
CA ASP A 76 1.44 -17.44 3.13
C ASP A 76 1.71 -15.95 2.91
N VAL A 77 0.81 -15.28 2.18
CA VAL A 77 0.91 -13.84 1.96
C VAL A 77 0.58 -13.08 3.25
N ILE A 78 1.60 -12.47 3.86
CA ILE A 78 1.42 -11.60 5.02
C ILE A 78 0.89 -10.25 4.54
N PHE A 79 -0.42 -9.99 4.75
CA PHE A 79 -1.01 -8.69 4.48
C PHE A 79 -0.88 -7.78 5.71
N SER A 80 0.06 -6.85 5.66
CA SER A 80 0.40 -5.95 6.77
C SER A 80 0.97 -4.62 6.28
N LYS A 81 1.00 -3.62 7.17
CA LYS A 81 1.68 -2.35 6.89
C LYS A 81 3.13 -2.56 6.43
N THR A 82 3.89 -3.40 7.13
CA THR A 82 5.30 -3.72 6.82
C THR A 82 5.43 -4.30 5.41
N ALA A 83 4.54 -5.24 5.03
CA ALA A 83 4.51 -5.80 3.69
C ALA A 83 4.29 -4.71 2.64
N ILE A 84 3.26 -3.88 2.81
CA ILE A 84 2.94 -2.81 1.86
C ILE A 84 4.12 -1.84 1.73
N GLU A 85 4.65 -1.32 2.85
CA GLU A 85 5.77 -0.39 2.87
C GLU A 85 7.04 -0.96 2.20
N SER A 86 7.24 -2.29 2.30
CA SER A 86 8.40 -2.95 1.68
C SER A 86 8.36 -3.00 0.15
N TYR A 87 7.17 -2.88 -0.46
CA TYR A 87 7.00 -2.79 -1.92
C TYR A 87 6.90 -1.37 -2.45
N MET A 88 6.67 -0.39 -1.56
CA MET A 88 6.38 0.98 -1.99
C MET A 88 7.62 1.73 -2.44
N ASP A 89 7.56 2.28 -3.65
CA ASP A 89 8.59 3.15 -4.25
C ASP A 89 8.06 4.56 -4.60
N THR A 90 6.96 4.96 -3.95
CA THR A 90 6.32 6.25 -4.17
C THR A 90 7.00 7.38 -3.39
N VAL A 91 6.90 8.61 -3.86
CA VAL A 91 7.47 9.80 -3.21
C VAL A 91 6.48 10.44 -2.24
N GLN A 92 5.20 10.49 -2.56
CA GLN A 92 4.16 11.18 -1.79
C GLN A 92 3.02 10.24 -1.35
N ILE A 93 2.44 9.49 -2.29
CA ILE A 93 1.30 8.61 -2.04
C ILE A 93 1.72 7.44 -1.15
N GLY A 94 0.95 7.19 -0.08
CA GLY A 94 1.16 6.06 0.82
C GLY A 94 2.39 6.18 1.73
N ARG A 95 3.02 7.36 1.85
CA ARG A 95 4.10 7.56 2.84
C ARG A 95 3.58 7.54 4.27
N ASN A 96 2.32 7.86 4.46
CA ASN A 96 1.58 7.68 5.70
C ASN A 96 0.56 6.58 5.49
N ILE A 97 0.81 5.38 6.04
CA ILE A 97 -0.08 4.23 5.97
C ILE A 97 -0.69 3.97 7.33
N VAL A 98 -2.01 3.92 7.37
CA VAL A 98 -2.80 3.43 8.50
C VAL A 98 -3.37 2.06 8.11
N PHE A 99 -2.92 1.01 8.78
CA PHE A 99 -3.35 -0.36 8.53
C PHE A 99 -4.24 -0.84 9.66
N HIS A 100 -5.41 -1.39 9.30
CA HIS A 100 -6.35 -2.04 10.21
C HIS A 100 -6.49 -3.52 9.86
N LYS A 101 -6.42 -4.38 10.86
CA LYS A 101 -6.84 -5.77 10.68
C LYS A 101 -8.34 -5.86 10.44
N GLU A 102 -9.11 -5.02 11.15
CA GLU A 102 -10.56 -4.85 11.00
C GLU A 102 -10.93 -3.39 11.23
N THR A 103 -11.85 -2.88 10.42
CA THR A 103 -12.48 -1.56 10.62
C THR A 103 -13.92 -1.57 10.15
N GLY A 104 -14.66 -0.53 10.47
CA GLY A 104 -15.99 -0.29 9.92
C GLY A 104 -15.92 0.02 8.43
N SER A 105 -15.12 1.01 8.03
CA SER A 105 -14.91 1.40 6.64
C SER A 105 -13.67 2.27 6.50
N THR A 106 -12.79 1.91 5.57
CA THR A 106 -11.58 2.68 5.26
C THR A 106 -11.88 4.10 4.78
N ASN A 107 -13.01 4.34 4.10
CA ASN A 107 -13.43 5.69 3.72
C ASN A 107 -13.79 6.54 4.95
N ILE A 108 -14.46 5.97 5.94
CA ILE A 108 -14.81 6.69 7.18
C ILE A 108 -13.55 7.05 7.95
N ASP A 109 -12.62 6.09 8.08
CA ASP A 109 -11.36 6.32 8.77
C ASP A 109 -10.51 7.38 8.07
N ALA A 110 -10.44 7.33 6.73
CA ALA A 110 -9.74 8.33 5.93
C ALA A 110 -10.33 9.74 6.09
N LYS A 111 -11.66 9.88 6.16
CA LYS A 111 -12.32 11.15 6.46
C LYS A 111 -11.94 11.68 7.84
N ALA A 112 -12.00 10.82 8.86
CA ALA A 112 -11.64 11.19 10.22
C ALA A 112 -10.17 11.63 10.32
N LEU A 113 -9.26 10.98 9.57
CA LEU A 113 -7.85 11.38 9.48
C LEU A 113 -7.69 12.72 8.76
N ALA A 114 -8.45 12.94 7.67
CA ALA A 114 -8.43 14.21 6.97
C ALA A 114 -8.88 15.37 7.86
N GLU A 115 -9.92 15.18 8.67
CA GLU A 115 -10.41 16.17 9.64
C GLU A 115 -9.40 16.48 10.75
N LYS A 116 -8.56 15.48 11.11
CA LYS A 116 -7.44 15.66 12.06
C LYS A 116 -6.21 16.34 11.46
N GLY A 117 -6.23 16.66 10.16
CA GLY A 117 -5.14 17.35 9.48
C GLY A 117 -4.02 16.43 8.96
N GLU A 118 -4.26 15.13 8.86
CA GLU A 118 -3.29 14.22 8.26
C GLU A 118 -2.93 14.65 6.82
N PRO A 119 -1.68 14.40 6.38
CA PRO A 119 -1.19 14.91 5.10
C PRO A 119 -1.87 14.24 3.90
N SER A 120 -1.97 14.99 2.79
CA SER A 120 -2.36 14.46 1.48
C SER A 120 -1.48 13.28 1.09
N GLY A 121 -2.07 12.24 0.49
CA GLY A 121 -1.38 10.99 0.16
C GLY A 121 -1.44 9.94 1.28
N THR A 122 -2.13 10.22 2.40
CA THR A 122 -2.38 9.21 3.44
C THR A 122 -3.23 8.06 2.88
N LEU A 123 -2.76 6.84 3.11
CA LEU A 123 -3.40 5.60 2.67
C LEU A 123 -3.94 4.83 3.88
N VAL A 124 -5.24 4.58 3.90
CA VAL A 124 -5.88 3.69 4.87
C VAL A 124 -6.12 2.34 4.23
N VAL A 125 -5.67 1.26 4.86
CA VAL A 125 -5.81 -0.10 4.36
C VAL A 125 -6.42 -0.98 5.44
N ALA A 126 -7.29 -1.89 5.04
CA ALA A 126 -7.87 -2.88 5.95
C ALA A 126 -7.87 -4.28 5.34
N ASP A 127 -7.69 -5.31 6.20
CA ASP A 127 -7.88 -6.71 5.81
C ASP A 127 -9.38 -7.08 5.80
N MET A 128 -10.20 -6.41 6.65
CA MET A 128 -11.64 -6.63 6.75
C MET A 128 -12.38 -5.31 6.98
N GLN A 129 -13.57 -5.19 6.38
CA GLN A 129 -14.52 -4.11 6.72
C GLN A 129 -15.86 -4.69 7.17
N THR A 130 -16.36 -4.24 8.32
CA THR A 130 -17.65 -4.68 8.90
C THR A 130 -18.84 -3.87 8.40
N ALA A 131 -18.60 -2.66 7.88
CA ALA A 131 -19.61 -1.74 7.34
C ALA A 131 -19.14 -1.11 6.02
N GLY A 132 -18.56 -1.95 5.12
CA GLY A 132 -18.11 -1.52 3.81
C GLY A 132 -19.25 -0.85 3.01
N ARG A 133 -18.92 0.20 2.26
CA ARG A 133 -19.87 1.02 1.51
C ARG A 133 -19.54 1.07 0.03
N GLY A 134 -20.59 0.93 -0.77
CA GLY A 134 -20.58 1.21 -2.19
C GLY A 134 -21.36 2.47 -2.54
N ARG A 135 -21.47 2.78 -3.82
CA ARG A 135 -22.24 3.93 -4.32
C ARG A 135 -23.73 3.79 -4.00
N ARG A 136 -24.40 4.93 -3.84
CA ARG A 136 -25.87 5.01 -3.60
C ARG A 136 -26.33 4.24 -2.36
N GLY A 137 -25.47 4.11 -1.35
CA GLY A 137 -25.82 3.44 -0.09
C GLY A 137 -25.81 1.91 -0.16
N HIS A 138 -25.40 1.30 -1.26
CA HIS A 138 -25.23 -0.16 -1.32
C HIS A 138 -24.14 -0.60 -0.34
N GLY A 139 -24.37 -1.72 0.35
CA GLY A 139 -23.34 -2.37 1.15
C GLY A 139 -22.23 -2.97 0.28
N TRP A 140 -21.04 -3.08 0.87
CA TRP A 140 -19.89 -3.74 0.28
C TRP A 140 -19.42 -4.86 1.20
N VAL A 141 -19.48 -6.09 0.73
CA VAL A 141 -19.04 -7.26 1.51
C VAL A 141 -17.52 -7.34 1.47
N ALA A 142 -16.88 -7.31 2.62
CA ALA A 142 -15.44 -7.16 2.75
C ALA A 142 -14.81 -8.12 3.78
N PRO A 143 -14.82 -9.45 3.48
CA PRO A 143 -14.26 -10.47 4.39
C PRO A 143 -12.72 -10.40 4.46
N ALA A 144 -12.16 -10.82 5.61
CA ALA A 144 -10.72 -10.88 5.82
C ALA A 144 -10.03 -11.88 4.87
N GLY A 145 -8.79 -11.58 4.49
CA GLY A 145 -7.91 -12.48 3.75
C GLY A 145 -8.37 -12.79 2.32
N LYS A 146 -9.25 -12.00 1.72
CA LYS A 146 -9.79 -12.24 0.38
C LYS A 146 -9.48 -11.15 -0.63
N ASN A 147 -9.40 -9.92 -0.18
CA ASN A 147 -9.26 -8.75 -1.05
C ASN A 147 -8.42 -7.67 -0.38
N ILE A 148 -8.08 -6.65 -1.14
CA ILE A 148 -7.47 -5.41 -0.63
C ILE A 148 -8.57 -4.37 -0.50
N TYR A 149 -8.74 -3.81 0.69
CA TYR A 149 -9.63 -2.66 0.93
C TYR A 149 -8.77 -1.48 1.30
N MET A 150 -8.78 -0.46 0.47
CA MET A 150 -7.95 0.72 0.70
C MET A 150 -8.68 2.01 0.37
N THR A 151 -8.27 3.09 1.01
CA THR A 151 -8.74 4.44 0.74
C THR A 151 -7.57 5.40 0.72
N LEU A 152 -7.41 6.10 -0.39
CA LEU A 152 -6.45 7.17 -0.55
C LEU A 152 -7.12 8.50 -0.19
N MET A 153 -6.52 9.26 0.71
CA MET A 153 -6.93 10.60 1.09
C MET A 153 -6.04 11.63 0.38
N LEU A 154 -6.67 12.57 -0.29
CA LEU A 154 -6.02 13.62 -1.08
C LEU A 154 -6.55 15.01 -0.70
N ARG A 155 -5.71 16.03 -0.90
CA ARG A 155 -6.08 17.45 -0.86
C ARG A 155 -5.70 18.09 -2.18
N PRO A 156 -6.50 17.86 -3.24
CA PRO A 156 -6.19 18.36 -4.57
C PRO A 156 -6.45 19.88 -4.63
N ASP A 157 -5.55 20.59 -5.31
CA ASP A 157 -5.75 21.99 -5.67
C ASP A 157 -6.48 22.06 -7.02
N CYS A 158 -7.80 21.86 -6.98
CA CYS A 158 -8.66 21.93 -8.16
C CYS A 158 -10.10 22.33 -7.77
N GLN A 159 -10.90 22.71 -8.75
CA GLN A 159 -12.31 23.04 -8.55
C GLN A 159 -13.12 21.78 -8.18
N PRO A 160 -14.16 21.87 -7.34
CA PRO A 160 -14.95 20.73 -6.87
C PRO A 160 -15.61 19.91 -7.99
N ASP A 161 -15.99 20.51 -9.10
CA ASP A 161 -16.56 19.83 -10.26
C ASP A 161 -15.59 18.82 -10.90
N LYS A 162 -14.28 19.05 -10.80
CA LYS A 162 -13.21 18.16 -11.30
C LYS A 162 -12.88 16.98 -10.38
N ALA A 163 -13.30 17.03 -9.12
CA ALA A 163 -12.98 15.96 -8.16
C ALA A 163 -13.52 14.59 -8.57
N SER A 164 -14.62 14.55 -9.33
CA SER A 164 -15.18 13.31 -9.87
C SER A 164 -14.21 12.55 -10.78
N ALA A 165 -13.29 13.26 -11.46
CA ALA A 165 -12.25 12.67 -12.29
C ALA A 165 -11.27 11.79 -11.49
N LEU A 166 -11.09 12.03 -10.18
CA LEU A 166 -10.25 11.19 -9.32
C LEU A 166 -10.76 9.74 -9.23
N THR A 167 -12.06 9.52 -9.42
CA THR A 167 -12.60 8.15 -9.54
C THR A 167 -12.00 7.43 -10.76
N LEU A 168 -11.88 8.11 -11.89
CA LEU A 168 -11.30 7.54 -13.10
C LEU A 168 -9.77 7.39 -12.99
N VAL A 169 -9.11 8.33 -12.35
CA VAL A 169 -7.66 8.23 -12.06
C VAL A 169 -7.38 6.99 -11.21
N MET A 170 -8.16 6.77 -10.16
CA MET A 170 -8.04 5.55 -9.34
C MET A 170 -8.36 4.29 -10.17
N ALA A 171 -9.38 4.35 -11.04
CA ALA A 171 -9.71 3.21 -11.89
C ALA A 171 -8.57 2.86 -12.86
N ILE A 172 -7.90 3.87 -13.43
CA ILE A 172 -6.73 3.67 -14.29
C ILE A 172 -5.58 3.07 -13.50
N ALA A 173 -5.28 3.58 -12.31
CA ALA A 173 -4.20 3.06 -11.47
C ALA A 173 -4.44 1.58 -11.08
N VAL A 174 -5.67 1.22 -10.70
CA VAL A 174 -6.04 -0.17 -10.41
C VAL A 174 -5.97 -1.03 -11.66
N TYR A 175 -6.46 -0.52 -12.81
CA TYR A 175 -6.39 -1.22 -14.09
C TYR A 175 -4.93 -1.52 -14.49
N GLU A 176 -4.04 -0.55 -14.39
CA GLU A 176 -2.61 -0.72 -14.69
C GLU A 176 -1.97 -1.77 -13.79
N ALA A 177 -2.20 -1.70 -12.48
CA ALA A 177 -1.70 -2.69 -11.52
C ALA A 177 -2.23 -4.11 -11.82
N VAL A 178 -3.49 -4.26 -12.21
CA VAL A 178 -4.07 -5.55 -12.58
C VAL A 178 -3.47 -6.09 -13.87
N CYS A 179 -3.16 -5.21 -14.83
CA CYS A 179 -2.53 -5.59 -16.09
C CYS A 179 -1.07 -6.10 -15.95
N GLU A 180 -0.44 -5.91 -14.80
CA GLU A 180 0.86 -6.53 -14.50
C GLU A 180 0.73 -8.04 -14.23
N ILE A 181 -0.47 -8.51 -13.84
CA ILE A 181 -0.72 -9.90 -13.42
C ILE A 181 -1.61 -10.64 -14.42
N VAL A 182 -2.54 -9.92 -15.07
CA VAL A 182 -3.54 -10.48 -15.97
C VAL A 182 -3.33 -9.90 -17.38
N PRO A 183 -3.49 -10.71 -18.46
CA PRO A 183 -3.40 -10.20 -19.83
C PRO A 183 -4.30 -8.99 -20.05
N LYS A 184 -3.75 -7.95 -20.67
CA LYS A 184 -4.39 -6.65 -20.83
C LYS A 184 -5.72 -6.73 -21.59
N GLU A 185 -5.84 -7.67 -22.50
CA GLU A 185 -7.04 -7.94 -23.30
C GLU A 185 -8.23 -8.41 -22.44
N CYS A 186 -7.93 -8.98 -21.27
CA CYS A 186 -8.95 -9.42 -20.31
C CYS A 186 -9.43 -8.30 -19.40
N CYS A 187 -8.68 -7.19 -19.32
CA CYS A 187 -8.91 -6.11 -18.36
C CYS A 187 -9.72 -4.97 -19.00
N GLY A 188 -10.54 -4.30 -18.19
CA GLY A 188 -11.28 -3.14 -18.65
C GLY A 188 -11.76 -2.26 -17.51
N ILE A 189 -12.04 -1.00 -17.86
CA ILE A 189 -12.69 -0.05 -16.95
C ILE A 189 -14.16 0.04 -17.36
N LYS A 190 -15.06 -0.42 -16.48
CA LYS A 190 -16.50 -0.22 -16.64
C LYS A 190 -16.90 1.07 -15.99
N TRP A 191 -17.12 2.07 -16.83
CA TRP A 191 -17.54 3.39 -16.39
C TRP A 191 -18.80 3.33 -15.51
N PRO A 192 -18.90 4.15 -14.46
CA PRO A 192 -17.97 5.22 -14.09
C PRO A 192 -16.92 4.84 -13.02
N ASN A 193 -16.97 3.65 -12.42
CA ASN A 193 -16.23 3.39 -11.18
C ASN A 193 -15.83 1.93 -10.92
N ASP A 194 -15.90 1.08 -11.91
CA ASP A 194 -15.58 -0.35 -11.74
C ASP A 194 -14.40 -0.76 -12.62
N VAL A 195 -13.55 -1.64 -12.12
CA VAL A 195 -12.56 -2.36 -12.92
C VAL A 195 -13.01 -3.79 -13.08
N VAL A 196 -12.88 -4.33 -14.30
CA VAL A 196 -13.36 -5.65 -14.67
C VAL A 196 -12.25 -6.49 -15.27
N VAL A 197 -12.30 -7.81 -15.04
CA VAL A 197 -11.49 -8.82 -15.72
C VAL A 197 -12.45 -9.87 -16.28
N ASN A 198 -12.33 -10.19 -17.56
CA ASN A 198 -13.25 -11.10 -18.27
C ASN A 198 -14.74 -10.72 -18.05
N ASN A 199 -15.05 -9.42 -18.13
CA ASN A 199 -16.37 -8.85 -17.88
C ASN A 199 -16.93 -9.05 -16.45
N LYS A 200 -16.13 -9.55 -15.50
CA LYS A 200 -16.50 -9.67 -14.10
C LYS A 200 -15.87 -8.54 -13.30
N LYS A 201 -16.66 -7.90 -12.44
CA LYS A 201 -16.17 -6.84 -11.56
C LYS A 201 -15.20 -7.41 -10.54
N ILE A 202 -13.98 -6.86 -10.52
CA ILE A 202 -12.92 -7.19 -9.56
C ILE A 202 -12.63 -6.06 -8.60
N CYS A 203 -12.97 -4.81 -8.96
CA CYS A 203 -12.82 -3.65 -8.09
C CYS A 203 -13.96 -2.67 -8.28
N GLY A 204 -14.42 -2.09 -7.18
CA GLY A 204 -15.32 -0.97 -7.15
C GLY A 204 -14.68 0.24 -6.47
N ILE A 205 -14.91 1.43 -7.02
CA ILE A 205 -14.32 2.66 -6.50
C ILE A 205 -15.41 3.57 -5.98
N LEU A 206 -15.21 4.09 -4.75
CA LEU A 206 -16.09 5.06 -4.12
C LEU A 206 -15.32 6.31 -3.74
N THR A 207 -15.56 7.38 -4.46
CA THR A 207 -14.99 8.71 -4.17
C THR A 207 -16.01 9.56 -3.43
N GLU A 208 -15.58 10.15 -2.33
CA GLU A 208 -16.34 11.10 -1.53
C GLU A 208 -15.46 12.30 -1.22
N MET A 209 -16.04 13.48 -1.03
CA MET A 209 -15.30 14.69 -0.75
C MET A 209 -15.96 15.55 0.31
N SER A 210 -15.17 16.38 0.96
CA SER A 210 -15.59 17.54 1.73
C SER A 210 -15.15 18.79 0.98
N ALA A 211 -16.09 19.64 0.60
CA ALA A 211 -15.81 20.82 -0.20
C ALA A 211 -16.81 21.94 0.11
N GLU A 212 -16.37 23.16 -0.09
CA GLU A 212 -17.18 24.36 -0.25
C GLU A 212 -17.31 24.71 -1.75
N PRO A 213 -18.16 25.67 -2.15
CA PRO A 213 -18.38 25.97 -3.58
C PRO A 213 -17.10 26.25 -4.38
N GLU A 214 -16.08 26.80 -3.76
CA GLU A 214 -14.83 27.21 -4.41
C GLU A 214 -13.58 26.43 -3.95
N CYS A 215 -13.72 25.53 -2.95
CA CYS A 215 -12.58 24.89 -2.32
C CYS A 215 -12.87 23.44 -1.93
N ILE A 216 -11.91 22.55 -2.19
CA ILE A 216 -11.92 21.18 -1.70
C ILE A 216 -11.08 21.10 -0.41
N HIS A 217 -11.68 20.67 0.68
CA HIS A 217 -10.96 20.39 1.92
C HIS A 217 -10.18 19.08 1.82
N TYR A 218 -10.85 18.03 1.34
CA TYR A 218 -10.25 16.74 1.05
C TYR A 218 -11.13 15.88 0.13
N VAL A 219 -10.49 14.92 -0.52
CA VAL A 219 -11.15 13.84 -1.26
C VAL A 219 -10.66 12.53 -0.69
N VAL A 220 -11.56 11.58 -0.46
CA VAL A 220 -11.24 10.19 -0.13
C VAL A 220 -11.70 9.29 -1.26
N THR A 221 -10.81 8.48 -1.80
CA THR A 221 -11.11 7.55 -2.90
C THR A 221 -10.84 6.15 -2.45
N GLY A 222 -11.90 5.42 -2.12
CA GLY A 222 -11.86 4.04 -1.72
C GLY A 222 -11.86 3.10 -2.91
N ALA A 223 -11.07 2.03 -2.84
CA ALA A 223 -11.02 0.91 -3.78
C ALA A 223 -11.10 -0.41 -3.00
N GLY A 224 -11.92 -1.36 -3.52
CA GLY A 224 -12.10 -2.67 -2.92
C GLY A 224 -12.72 -3.68 -3.87
#